data_2b89d60118160fead7931d76786c7976
#
_entry.id   2b89d60118160fead7931d76786c7976
#
_cell.length_a   1.000
_cell.length_b   1.000
_cell.length_c   1.000
_cell.angle_alpha   90.00
_cell.angle_beta   90.00
_cell.angle_gamma   90.00
#
_symmetry.space_group_name_H-M   'P 1'
#
loop_
_entity.id
_entity.type
_entity.pdbx_description
1 polymer ?
#
loop_
_entity_poly.entity_id
_entity_poly.type
_entity_poly.pdbx_seq_one_letter_code
_entity_poly.pdbx_strand_id
1 'polypeptide(L)'
;TPTLSSAASDVYKRQIELLRFITPFGVGYFNTQDCCEKLKPVYIAKWEDNISWNEDISHLLPLLKGEILVGVYIDTWSDKGWDIDVGLEFSGPTSKNQIQNQTIVSLVNTTPFAAGQNGYDQFGKAPLVTSFDLKEDEDEVFLYYLTTGHGGHGTGDEFVKKTNIVSLDNQVVAEFIPWRDDCASFRRFNPSSGVWTEKTEWKGEEIEERIASSDYSRSGWCPGSKVSPKKINLGKLKKGRHELSIYIPNAQVTTETEFNFWNVAAYITY
;
A
#
# COMPACT_ATOMS: atom_id res chain seq x y z
N THR A 1 -24.44 -10.40 7.98
CA THR A 1 -23.59 -9.34 7.38
C THR A 1 -24.39 -8.04 7.40
N PRO A 2 -23.96 -7.00 8.13
CA PRO A 2 -24.69 -5.73 8.09
C PRO A 2 -24.52 -5.12 6.70
N THR A 3 -25.63 -4.87 6.04
CA THR A 3 -25.69 -4.08 4.81
C THR A 3 -25.32 -2.63 5.17
N LEU A 4 -24.17 -2.16 4.68
CA LEU A 4 -23.79 -0.76 4.79
C LEU A 4 -24.85 0.10 4.07
N SER A 5 -25.33 1.13 4.74
CA SER A 5 -26.26 2.10 4.13
C SER A 5 -25.57 2.83 2.96
N SER A 6 -26.33 3.33 1.99
CA SER A 6 -25.79 4.10 0.86
C SER A 6 -24.92 5.30 1.30
N ALA A 7 -25.27 5.92 2.42
CA ALA A 7 -24.49 7.02 3.02
C ALA A 7 -23.10 6.56 3.51
N ALA A 8 -22.97 5.37 4.11
CA ALA A 8 -21.70 4.79 4.48
C ALA A 8 -20.84 4.49 3.25
N SER A 9 -21.44 3.97 2.16
CA SER A 9 -20.78 3.75 0.88
C SER A 9 -20.17 5.04 0.31
N ASP A 10 -20.85 6.16 0.41
CA ASP A 10 -20.34 7.44 -0.11
C ASP A 10 -19.21 8.03 0.73
N VAL A 11 -19.19 7.78 2.04
CA VAL A 11 -18.08 8.17 2.93
C VAL A 11 -16.81 7.40 2.56
N TYR A 12 -16.91 6.10 2.29
CA TYR A 12 -15.74 5.30 1.91
C TYR A 12 -15.15 5.68 0.55
N LYS A 13 -15.96 6.14 -0.39
CA LYS A 13 -15.49 6.64 -1.70
C LYS A 13 -14.61 7.90 -1.62
N ARG A 14 -14.64 8.62 -0.51
CA ARG A 14 -13.89 9.87 -0.29
C ARG A 14 -12.66 9.68 0.59
N GLN A 15 -12.31 8.47 0.95
CA GLN A 15 -11.16 8.22 1.80
C GLN A 15 -9.86 8.53 1.07
N ILE A 16 -8.93 9.15 1.80
CA ILE A 16 -7.54 9.34 1.40
C ILE A 16 -6.66 8.56 2.35
N GLU A 17 -5.79 7.77 1.82
CA GLU A 17 -4.82 7.00 2.58
C GLU A 17 -3.69 7.93 3.03
N LEU A 18 -3.58 8.15 4.35
CA LEU A 18 -2.56 9.02 4.93
C LEU A 18 -1.20 8.34 5.00
N LEU A 19 -1.19 7.06 5.34
CA LEU A 19 0.01 6.26 5.51
C LEU A 19 -0.33 4.79 5.21
N ARG A 20 0.44 4.17 4.33
CA ARG A 20 0.45 2.71 4.17
C ARG A 20 1.63 2.12 4.91
N PHE A 21 1.38 1.13 5.73
CA PHE A 21 2.39 0.38 6.44
C PHE A 21 2.10 -1.12 6.36
N ILE A 22 3.14 -1.91 6.56
CA ILE A 22 3.03 -3.37 6.57
C ILE A 22 3.50 -3.85 7.93
N THR A 23 2.67 -4.65 8.59
CA THR A 23 3.02 -5.24 9.88
C THR A 23 4.20 -6.21 9.76
N PRO A 24 5.05 -6.31 10.79
CA PRO A 24 6.13 -7.29 10.84
C PRO A 24 5.63 -8.73 10.80
N PHE A 25 6.45 -9.63 10.27
CA PHE A 25 6.14 -11.05 10.17
C PHE A 25 6.70 -11.84 11.35
N GLY A 26 5.91 -12.76 11.87
CA GLY A 26 6.32 -13.72 12.90
C GLY A 26 6.30 -13.20 14.33
N VAL A 27 5.81 -11.98 14.56
CA VAL A 27 5.68 -11.40 15.90
C VAL A 27 4.70 -12.22 16.75
N GLY A 28 5.10 -12.48 18.01
CA GLY A 28 4.31 -13.26 18.95
C GLY A 28 4.41 -14.77 18.75
N TYR A 29 5.02 -15.23 17.67
CA TYR A 29 5.28 -16.63 17.40
C TYR A 29 6.78 -16.94 17.42
N PHE A 30 7.58 -16.29 16.56
CA PHE A 30 9.01 -16.56 16.44
C PHE A 30 9.89 -15.80 17.44
N ASN A 31 9.37 -14.84 18.16
CA ASN A 31 10.10 -14.12 19.22
C ASN A 31 9.77 -14.62 20.63
N THR A 32 9.17 -15.79 20.77
CA THR A 32 8.95 -16.46 22.04
C THR A 32 10.08 -17.46 22.32
N GLN A 33 10.30 -17.78 23.60
CA GLN A 33 11.37 -18.73 24.00
C GLN A 33 11.16 -20.15 23.47
N ASP A 34 9.93 -20.50 23.15
CA ASP A 34 9.55 -21.85 22.67
C ASP A 34 9.68 -22.00 21.15
N CYS A 35 10.17 -20.98 20.46
CA CYS A 35 10.30 -20.99 19.02
C CYS A 35 11.75 -21.29 18.63
N CYS A 36 11.96 -22.10 17.86
CA CYS A 36 12.10 -22.50 16.52
C CYS A 36 13.41 -23.19 16.24
N GLU A 37 13.45 -24.48 16.44
CA GLU A 37 14.53 -25.32 15.93
C GLU A 37 14.59 -25.29 14.38
N LYS A 38 13.51 -24.87 13.75
CA LYS A 38 13.29 -24.88 12.29
C LYS A 38 13.89 -23.72 11.53
N LEU A 39 14.30 -22.67 12.21
CA LEU A 39 14.79 -21.43 11.61
C LEU A 39 16.21 -21.14 12.10
N LYS A 40 17.17 -21.12 11.18
CA LYS A 40 18.51 -20.63 11.50
C LYS A 40 18.41 -19.13 11.82
N PRO A 41 18.81 -18.69 13.03
CA PRO A 41 18.71 -17.29 13.37
C PRO A 41 19.59 -16.45 12.46
N VAL A 42 19.06 -15.35 11.97
CA VAL A 42 19.88 -14.23 11.55
C VAL A 42 20.52 -13.63 12.80
N TYR A 43 21.69 -13.03 12.66
CA TYR A 43 22.40 -12.44 13.79
C TYR A 43 21.70 -11.15 14.24
N ILE A 44 20.66 -11.28 15.04
CA ILE A 44 19.92 -10.20 15.67
C ILE A 44 19.94 -10.49 17.18
N ALA A 45 20.60 -9.64 17.96
CA ALA A 45 20.74 -9.85 19.40
C ALA A 45 19.40 -9.70 20.15
N LYS A 46 18.52 -8.84 19.67
CA LYS A 46 17.18 -8.60 20.23
C LYS A 46 16.25 -8.15 19.12
N TRP A 47 15.07 -8.75 19.07
CA TRP A 47 13.98 -8.29 18.21
C TRP A 47 13.35 -7.03 18.79
N GLU A 48 12.95 -6.11 17.93
CA GLU A 48 12.20 -4.92 18.35
C GLU A 48 10.78 -5.30 18.76
N ASP A 49 10.34 -4.80 19.90
CA ASP A 49 9.01 -5.08 20.45
C ASP A 49 7.91 -4.15 19.84
N ASN A 50 8.33 -3.09 19.18
CA ASN A 50 7.43 -2.14 18.52
C ASN A 50 8.07 -1.58 17.26
N ILE A 51 7.24 -0.98 16.43
CA ILE A 51 7.66 -0.29 15.22
C ILE A 51 6.90 1.02 15.09
N SER A 52 7.56 2.06 14.61
CA SER A 52 6.98 3.37 14.39
C SER A 52 7.23 3.83 12.95
N TRP A 53 6.22 4.43 12.36
CA TRP A 53 6.31 5.04 11.03
C TRP A 53 5.82 6.49 11.10
N ASN A 54 6.52 7.35 10.39
CA ASN A 54 6.14 8.75 10.24
C ASN A 54 5.97 9.09 8.76
N GLU A 55 4.96 9.88 8.43
CA GLU A 55 4.72 10.40 7.09
C GLU A 55 4.40 11.89 7.15
N ASP A 56 5.04 12.67 6.28
CA ASP A 56 4.69 14.09 6.13
C ASP A 56 3.46 14.21 5.25
N ILE A 57 2.35 14.56 5.89
CA ILE A 57 1.05 14.79 5.25
C ILE A 57 0.70 16.27 5.18
N SER A 58 1.69 17.17 5.25
CA SER A 58 1.47 18.64 5.23
C SER A 58 0.63 19.10 4.04
N HIS A 59 0.79 18.46 2.88
CA HIS A 59 0.00 18.73 1.69
C HIS A 59 -1.49 18.33 1.82
N LEU A 60 -1.86 17.54 2.84
CA LEU A 60 -3.24 17.18 3.16
C LEU A 60 -3.88 18.09 4.22
N LEU A 61 -3.15 19.10 4.72
CA LEU A 61 -3.63 20.03 5.72
C LEU A 61 -5.00 20.69 5.39
N PRO A 62 -5.34 20.99 4.13
CA PRO A 62 -6.67 21.49 3.77
C PRO A 62 -7.83 20.59 4.18
N LEU A 63 -7.60 19.27 4.27
CA LEU A 63 -8.60 18.29 4.70
C LEU A 63 -8.70 18.15 6.22
N LEU A 64 -7.68 18.57 6.96
CA LEU A 64 -7.60 18.43 8.43
C LEU A 64 -8.29 19.63 9.12
N LYS A 65 -9.53 19.93 8.74
CA LYS A 65 -10.32 21.04 9.27
C LYS A 65 -11.62 20.53 9.86
N GLY A 66 -11.98 21.05 11.03
CA GLY A 66 -13.21 20.68 11.71
C GLY A 66 -13.15 19.24 12.25
N GLU A 67 -14.26 18.53 12.17
CA GLU A 67 -14.36 17.14 12.58
C GLU A 67 -13.90 16.23 11.44
N ILE A 68 -12.91 15.40 11.72
CA ILE A 68 -12.37 14.41 10.78
C ILE A 68 -12.45 13.03 11.41
N LEU A 69 -12.64 12.01 10.58
CA LEU A 69 -12.56 10.62 11.00
C LEU A 69 -11.25 10.02 10.49
N VAL A 70 -10.42 9.55 11.40
CA VAL A 70 -9.20 8.79 11.10
C VAL A 70 -9.45 7.33 11.44
N GLY A 71 -9.25 6.44 10.49
CA GLY A 71 -9.37 5.00 10.67
C GLY A 71 -8.05 4.29 10.42
N VAL A 72 -7.82 3.20 11.13
CA VAL A 72 -6.71 2.28 10.86
C VAL A 72 -7.29 0.93 10.49
N TYR A 73 -6.74 0.35 9.44
CA TYR A 73 -7.05 -0.99 9.02
C TYR A 73 -5.79 -1.83 8.90
N ILE A 74 -5.82 -3.01 9.50
CA ILE A 74 -4.76 -4.02 9.38
C ILE A 74 -5.39 -5.33 8.96
N ASP A 75 -5.01 -5.80 7.77
CA ASP A 75 -5.27 -7.17 7.36
C ASP A 75 -4.17 -8.05 7.95
N THR A 76 -4.54 -8.89 8.91
CA THR A 76 -3.58 -9.74 9.63
C THR A 76 -4.06 -11.18 9.68
N TRP A 77 -3.09 -12.09 9.56
CA TRP A 77 -3.30 -13.54 9.71
C TRP A 77 -3.16 -14.01 11.17
N SER A 78 -2.94 -13.06 12.09
CA SER A 78 -2.80 -13.32 13.53
C SER A 78 -4.09 -13.02 14.26
N ASP A 79 -4.56 -13.95 15.08
CA ASP A 79 -5.71 -13.79 15.98
C ASP A 79 -5.42 -12.90 17.17
N LYS A 80 -4.17 -12.57 17.44
CA LYS A 80 -3.79 -11.71 18.57
C LYS A 80 -3.99 -10.22 18.30
N GLY A 81 -4.05 -9.81 17.02
CA GLY A 81 -4.18 -8.41 16.63
C GLY A 81 -2.93 -7.56 16.93
N TRP A 82 -3.12 -6.24 16.96
CA TRP A 82 -2.08 -5.24 17.13
C TRP A 82 -2.59 -4.11 18.01
N ASP A 83 -1.74 -3.66 18.94
CA ASP A 83 -1.94 -2.40 19.65
C ASP A 83 -1.40 -1.25 18.80
N ILE A 84 -2.20 -0.19 18.62
CA ILE A 84 -1.87 0.89 17.71
C ILE A 84 -2.07 2.23 18.38
N ASP A 85 -1.02 3.06 18.31
CA ASP A 85 -1.08 4.47 18.63
C ASP A 85 -0.98 5.30 17.34
N VAL A 86 -1.94 6.21 17.14
CA VAL A 86 -1.95 7.13 16.00
C VAL A 86 -1.90 8.55 16.51
N GLY A 87 -0.88 9.32 16.10
CA GLY A 87 -0.72 10.71 16.42
C GLY A 87 -0.70 11.58 15.16
N LEU A 88 -1.40 12.72 15.21
CA LEU A 88 -1.23 13.81 14.25
C LEU A 88 -0.45 14.92 14.93
N GLU A 89 0.77 15.16 14.47
CA GLU A 89 1.63 16.22 15.00
C GLU A 89 1.56 17.46 14.10
N PHE A 90 1.17 18.58 14.68
CA PHE A 90 1.14 19.87 14.00
C PHE A 90 2.30 20.71 14.48
N SER A 91 3.27 21.01 13.63
CA SER A 91 4.46 21.78 13.97
C SER A 91 4.60 23.02 13.12
N GLY A 92 4.96 24.12 13.76
CA GLY A 92 5.46 25.37 13.16
C GLY A 92 4.45 26.27 12.45
N PRO A 93 4.86 27.50 12.18
CA PRO A 93 4.10 28.39 11.32
C PRO A 93 4.33 27.99 9.86
N THR A 94 3.45 27.23 9.30
CA THR A 94 3.42 27.02 7.85
C THR A 94 3.10 28.37 7.19
N SER A 95 3.78 28.68 6.08
CA SER A 95 3.42 29.87 5.28
C SER A 95 1.96 29.71 4.87
N LYS A 96 1.10 30.48 5.54
CA LYS A 96 -0.36 30.27 5.57
C LYS A 96 -1.04 30.29 4.19
N ASN A 97 -0.40 30.82 3.16
CA ASN A 97 -1.07 31.18 1.92
C ASN A 97 -1.04 30.10 0.82
N GLN A 98 -0.09 29.18 0.83
CA GLN A 98 0.00 28.19 -0.26
C GLN A 98 -0.74 26.88 0.04
N ILE A 99 -0.67 26.38 1.27
CA ILE A 99 -1.26 25.07 1.61
C ILE A 99 -2.77 25.19 1.88
N GLN A 100 -3.26 26.34 2.38
CA GLN A 100 -4.66 26.48 2.77
C GLN A 100 -5.66 26.55 1.61
N ASN A 101 -5.20 26.85 0.41
CA ASN A 101 -6.05 26.98 -0.79
C ASN A 101 -5.93 25.79 -1.73
N GLN A 102 -5.14 24.80 -1.38
CA GLN A 102 -4.98 23.61 -2.21
C GLN A 102 -6.23 22.74 -2.19
N THR A 103 -6.71 22.36 -3.35
CA THR A 103 -7.80 21.40 -3.53
C THR A 103 -7.23 20.00 -3.59
N ILE A 104 -7.90 19.06 -2.93
CA ILE A 104 -7.51 17.65 -2.89
C ILE A 104 -8.69 16.80 -3.32
N VAL A 105 -8.47 15.95 -4.31
CA VAL A 105 -9.51 15.07 -4.86
C VAL A 105 -9.04 13.61 -4.81
N SER A 106 -9.74 12.78 -4.05
CA SER A 106 -9.53 11.34 -4.04
C SER A 106 -10.04 10.74 -5.35
N LEU A 107 -9.21 9.96 -6.05
CA LEU A 107 -9.53 9.37 -7.34
C LEU A 107 -9.69 7.86 -7.28
N VAL A 108 -8.79 7.19 -6.59
CA VAL A 108 -8.73 5.73 -6.52
C VAL A 108 -8.42 5.30 -5.09
N ASN A 109 -9.11 4.29 -4.62
CA ASN A 109 -8.73 3.53 -3.45
C ASN A 109 -9.27 2.10 -3.62
N THR A 110 -8.37 1.15 -3.89
CA THR A 110 -8.73 -0.26 -4.09
C THR A 110 -8.48 -1.11 -2.86
N THR A 111 -8.25 -0.50 -1.69
CA THR A 111 -8.14 -1.26 -0.45
C THR A 111 -9.49 -1.91 -0.10
N PRO A 112 -9.50 -3.06 0.62
CA PRO A 112 -10.73 -3.83 0.88
C PRO A 112 -11.89 -3.06 1.51
N PHE A 113 -11.62 -1.91 2.14
CA PHE A 113 -12.64 -1.08 2.78
C PHE A 113 -13.12 0.10 1.93
N ALA A 114 -12.43 0.40 0.84
CA ALA A 114 -12.92 1.44 -0.07
C ALA A 114 -14.13 0.92 -0.82
N ALA A 115 -15.25 1.59 -0.67
CA ALA A 115 -16.42 1.30 -1.47
C ALA A 115 -16.10 1.51 -2.95
N GLY A 116 -16.42 0.56 -3.78
CA GLY A 116 -16.20 0.61 -5.23
C GLY A 116 -15.00 -0.20 -5.69
N GLN A 117 -14.33 -0.93 -4.80
CA GLN A 117 -13.41 -1.97 -5.23
C GLN A 117 -14.20 -3.10 -5.88
N ASN A 118 -14.03 -3.23 -7.20
CA ASN A 118 -14.72 -4.26 -7.98
C ASN A 118 -13.91 -5.57 -8.00
N GLY A 119 -13.62 -6.10 -6.80
CA GLY A 119 -12.82 -7.31 -6.66
C GLY A 119 -11.32 -7.03 -6.60
N TYR A 120 -10.61 -7.96 -6.02
CA TYR A 120 -9.17 -7.90 -5.82
C TYR A 120 -8.37 -8.03 -7.12
N ASP A 121 -8.98 -8.55 -8.17
CA ASP A 121 -8.35 -8.87 -9.44
C ASP A 121 -8.60 -7.80 -10.54
N GLN A 122 -8.99 -6.58 -10.15
CA GLN A 122 -9.30 -5.50 -11.08
C GLN A 122 -8.22 -5.34 -12.16
N PHE A 123 -6.96 -5.25 -11.75
CA PHE A 123 -5.84 -5.01 -12.66
C PHE A 123 -5.46 -6.23 -13.52
N GLY A 124 -5.80 -7.43 -13.10
CA GLY A 124 -5.65 -8.64 -13.90
C GLY A 124 -6.69 -8.75 -15.04
N LYS A 125 -7.78 -8.00 -14.94
CA LYS A 125 -8.87 -8.03 -15.94
C LYS A 125 -8.81 -6.87 -16.93
N ALA A 126 -8.58 -5.65 -16.42
CA ALA A 126 -8.61 -4.44 -17.23
C ALA A 126 -7.89 -3.29 -16.52
N PRO A 127 -7.47 -2.24 -17.24
CA PRO A 127 -7.08 -0.98 -16.62
C PRO A 127 -8.19 -0.44 -15.72
N LEU A 128 -7.80 0.21 -14.61
CA LEU A 128 -8.73 0.99 -13.81
C LEU A 128 -8.82 2.39 -14.42
N VAL A 129 -10.02 2.83 -14.74
CA VAL A 129 -10.27 4.16 -15.31
C VAL A 129 -11.17 4.95 -14.37
N THR A 130 -10.78 6.18 -14.09
CA THR A 130 -11.55 7.14 -13.31
C THR A 130 -11.45 8.52 -13.93
N SER A 131 -12.30 9.46 -13.51
CA SER A 131 -12.28 10.83 -14.04
C SER A 131 -12.49 11.85 -12.93
N PHE A 132 -12.02 13.06 -13.20
CA PHE A 132 -12.23 14.23 -12.33
C PHE A 132 -12.46 15.48 -13.20
N ASP A 133 -13.09 16.49 -12.60
CA ASP A 133 -13.41 17.74 -13.28
C ASP A 133 -12.66 18.91 -12.62
N LEU A 134 -11.93 19.69 -13.40
CA LEU A 134 -11.34 20.95 -12.99
C LEU A 134 -12.31 22.10 -13.31
N LYS A 135 -12.55 22.96 -12.32
CA LYS A 135 -13.44 24.11 -12.46
C LYS A 135 -12.83 25.29 -13.22
N GLU A 136 -11.50 25.34 -13.21
CA GLU A 136 -10.67 26.36 -13.87
C GLU A 136 -9.37 25.74 -14.36
N ASP A 137 -8.57 26.52 -15.09
CA ASP A 137 -7.23 26.09 -15.50
C ASP A 137 -6.32 26.06 -14.29
N GLU A 138 -5.56 24.96 -14.12
CA GLU A 138 -4.63 24.78 -13.00
C GLU A 138 -3.20 24.73 -13.49
N ASP A 139 -2.32 25.49 -12.87
CA ASP A 139 -0.92 25.62 -13.31
C ASP A 139 -0.03 24.50 -12.78
N GLU A 140 -0.38 23.92 -11.65
CA GLU A 140 0.42 22.89 -10.96
C GLU A 140 -0.49 21.82 -10.37
N VAL A 141 -0.60 20.69 -11.06
CA VAL A 141 -1.37 19.53 -10.59
C VAL A 141 -0.41 18.39 -10.27
N PHE A 142 -0.55 17.81 -9.09
CA PHE A 142 0.22 16.64 -8.68
C PHE A 142 -0.69 15.45 -8.41
N LEU A 143 -0.26 14.28 -8.88
CA LEU A 143 -0.85 13.01 -8.51
C LEU A 143 0.01 12.34 -7.44
N TYR A 144 -0.61 11.93 -6.34
CA TYR A 144 -0.01 11.06 -5.33
C TYR A 144 -0.51 9.65 -5.55
N TYR A 145 0.40 8.73 -5.75
CA TYR A 145 0.10 7.36 -6.16
C TYR A 145 0.79 6.36 -5.24
N LEU A 146 -0.01 5.57 -4.51
CA LEU A 146 0.47 4.45 -3.68
C LEU A 146 0.07 3.15 -4.35
N THR A 147 1.00 2.20 -4.40
CA THR A 147 0.74 0.90 -5.01
C THR A 147 1.55 -0.20 -4.35
N THR A 148 0.91 -1.32 -4.10
CA THR A 148 1.55 -2.54 -3.61
C THR A 148 0.89 -3.77 -4.23
N GLY A 149 1.71 -4.71 -4.72
CA GLY A 149 1.25 -5.99 -5.26
C GLY A 149 1.28 -7.08 -4.19
N HIS A 150 0.27 -7.90 -4.15
CA HIS A 150 0.06 -8.92 -3.12
C HIS A 150 -0.37 -10.25 -3.71
N GLY A 151 -0.01 -11.33 -3.00
CA GLY A 151 -0.44 -12.68 -3.31
C GLY A 151 0.32 -13.35 -4.44
N GLY A 152 0.00 -14.61 -4.64
CA GLY A 152 0.57 -15.45 -5.68
C GLY A 152 2.03 -15.78 -5.49
N HIS A 153 2.33 -16.97 -5.05
CA HIS A 153 3.70 -17.47 -4.99
C HIS A 153 4.22 -17.76 -6.41
N GLY A 154 5.52 -17.57 -6.60
CA GLY A 154 6.18 -17.85 -7.87
C GLY A 154 6.01 -16.75 -8.90
N THR A 155 4.95 -16.76 -9.70
CA THR A 155 4.69 -15.76 -10.76
C THR A 155 3.69 -14.68 -10.35
N GLY A 156 3.23 -14.70 -9.10
CA GLY A 156 2.21 -13.80 -8.58
C GLY A 156 2.64 -12.37 -8.43
N ASP A 157 1.66 -11.52 -8.15
CA ASP A 157 1.82 -10.06 -8.14
C ASP A 157 2.74 -9.55 -7.03
N GLU A 158 2.92 -10.32 -5.96
CA GLU A 158 3.79 -9.97 -4.85
C GLU A 158 5.28 -10.12 -5.18
N PHE A 159 5.66 -11.21 -5.86
CA PHE A 159 7.06 -11.63 -6.00
C PHE A 159 7.62 -11.50 -7.42
N VAL A 160 6.89 -10.90 -8.34
CA VAL A 160 7.32 -10.66 -9.71
C VAL A 160 7.22 -9.18 -10.05
N LYS A 161 8.31 -8.65 -10.62
CA LYS A 161 8.38 -7.26 -11.07
C LYS A 161 7.32 -7.01 -12.15
N LYS A 162 6.41 -6.07 -11.89
CA LYS A 162 5.37 -5.66 -12.82
C LYS A 162 5.34 -4.15 -12.96
N THR A 163 5.26 -3.69 -14.20
CA THR A 163 5.21 -2.25 -14.50
C THR A 163 3.85 -1.70 -14.12
N ASN A 164 3.83 -0.54 -13.47
CA ASN A 164 2.64 0.29 -13.30
C ASN A 164 2.71 1.42 -14.32
N ILE A 165 1.69 1.54 -15.13
CA ILE A 165 1.54 2.58 -16.16
C ILE A 165 0.37 3.47 -15.76
N VAL A 166 0.65 4.76 -15.59
CA VAL A 166 -0.35 5.78 -15.26
C VAL A 166 -0.48 6.72 -16.46
N SER A 167 -1.69 6.87 -16.97
CA SER A 167 -2.00 7.75 -18.11
C SER A 167 -3.03 8.79 -17.70
N LEU A 168 -2.88 10.00 -18.19
CA LEU A 168 -3.85 11.08 -18.09
C LEU A 168 -4.24 11.49 -19.52
N ASP A 169 -5.54 11.51 -19.81
CA ASP A 169 -6.09 11.87 -21.12
C ASP A 169 -5.40 11.10 -22.27
N ASN A 170 -5.21 9.80 -22.07
CA ASN A 170 -4.51 8.89 -22.99
C ASN A 170 -3.00 9.15 -23.17
N GLN A 171 -2.39 10.02 -22.38
CA GLN A 171 -0.95 10.23 -22.37
C GLN A 171 -0.31 9.59 -21.14
N VAL A 172 0.75 8.81 -21.33
CA VAL A 172 1.49 8.22 -20.21
C VAL A 172 2.21 9.33 -19.44
N VAL A 173 1.85 9.48 -18.16
CA VAL A 173 2.44 10.47 -17.24
C VAL A 173 3.42 9.83 -16.25
N ALA A 174 3.33 8.53 -16.05
CA ALA A 174 4.32 7.77 -15.28
C ALA A 174 4.33 6.29 -15.70
N GLU A 175 5.53 5.73 -15.74
CA GLU A 175 5.76 4.31 -15.94
C GLU A 175 6.90 3.89 -15.01
N PHE A 176 6.68 2.89 -14.15
CA PHE A 176 7.68 2.42 -13.20
C PHE A 176 7.33 1.04 -12.64
N ILE A 177 8.32 0.38 -12.08
CA ILE A 177 8.15 -0.88 -11.35
C ILE A 177 8.23 -0.58 -9.85
N PRO A 178 7.16 -0.76 -9.08
CA PRO A 178 7.17 -0.61 -7.62
C PRO A 178 7.82 -1.83 -6.99
N TRP A 179 9.14 -1.82 -6.89
CA TRP A 179 9.90 -2.97 -6.39
C TRP A 179 10.75 -2.62 -5.20
N ARG A 180 10.75 -3.50 -4.20
CA ARG A 180 11.58 -3.42 -3.00
C ARG A 180 12.48 -4.65 -2.95
N ASP A 181 13.78 -4.43 -2.87
CA ASP A 181 14.82 -5.47 -2.70
C ASP A 181 15.62 -5.29 -1.40
N ASP A 182 15.14 -4.40 -0.54
CA ASP A 182 15.74 -4.06 0.74
C ASP A 182 15.01 -4.68 1.95
N CYS A 183 14.18 -5.71 1.75
CA CYS A 183 13.36 -6.28 2.82
C CYS A 183 14.19 -6.87 3.98
N ALA A 184 15.38 -7.36 3.69
CA ALA A 184 16.32 -7.79 4.72
C ALA A 184 16.75 -6.67 5.71
N SER A 185 16.59 -5.39 5.35
CA SER A 185 16.86 -4.25 6.24
C SER A 185 15.89 -4.17 7.42
N PHE A 186 14.74 -4.83 7.32
CA PHE A 186 13.67 -4.84 8.34
C PHE A 186 13.73 -6.06 9.26
N ARG A 187 14.78 -6.89 9.16
CA ARG A 187 14.91 -8.13 9.95
C ARG A 187 14.72 -7.94 11.44
N ARG A 188 15.18 -6.83 12.01
CA ARG A 188 15.03 -6.55 13.45
C ARG A 188 13.57 -6.49 13.91
N PHE A 189 12.64 -6.21 13.01
CA PHE A 189 11.20 -6.19 13.28
C PHE A 189 10.52 -7.52 12.92
N ASN A 190 11.19 -8.38 12.15
CA ASN A 190 10.61 -9.61 11.60
C ASN A 190 11.23 -10.86 12.23
N PRO A 191 10.69 -11.37 13.34
CA PRO A 191 11.20 -12.59 13.97
C PRO A 191 11.19 -13.81 13.06
N SER A 192 10.38 -13.82 11.99
CA SER A 192 10.38 -14.88 10.98
C SER A 192 11.57 -14.83 10.01
N SER A 193 12.43 -13.81 10.09
CA SER A 193 13.61 -13.68 9.21
C SER A 193 14.62 -14.79 9.46
N GLY A 194 15.29 -15.24 8.41
CA GLY A 194 16.34 -16.25 8.47
C GLY A 194 16.19 -17.31 7.40
N VAL A 195 16.77 -18.47 7.67
CA VAL A 195 16.72 -19.63 6.75
C VAL A 195 16.01 -20.80 7.44
N TRP A 196 15.01 -21.32 6.80
CA TRP A 196 14.30 -22.51 7.28
C TRP A 196 15.19 -23.73 7.11
N THR A 197 15.38 -24.49 8.18
CA THR A 197 16.27 -25.66 8.24
C THR A 197 15.53 -26.97 8.05
N GLU A 198 14.22 -26.98 8.19
CA GLU A 198 13.43 -28.17 7.89
C GLU A 198 13.07 -28.23 6.41
N LYS A 199 13.08 -29.44 5.91
CA LYS A 199 12.53 -29.74 4.61
C LYS A 199 11.05 -29.35 4.56
N THR A 200 10.68 -28.56 3.58
CA THR A 200 9.29 -28.22 3.33
C THR A 200 8.90 -28.69 1.94
N GLU A 201 7.70 -29.23 1.81
CA GLU A 201 7.14 -29.53 0.51
C GLU A 201 6.36 -28.32 -0.01
N TRP A 202 6.66 -27.94 -1.23
CA TRP A 202 5.92 -26.90 -1.92
C TRP A 202 5.59 -27.34 -3.34
N LYS A 203 4.31 -27.43 -3.67
CA LYS A 203 3.83 -27.89 -4.98
C LYS A 203 4.43 -29.26 -5.42
N GLY A 204 4.64 -30.16 -4.46
CA GLY A 204 5.20 -31.48 -4.71
C GLY A 204 6.74 -31.54 -4.81
N GLU A 205 7.42 -30.42 -4.59
CA GLU A 205 8.89 -30.37 -4.54
C GLU A 205 9.38 -30.20 -3.11
N GLU A 206 10.36 -31.00 -2.71
CA GLU A 206 11.01 -30.92 -1.42
C GLU A 206 12.06 -29.79 -1.45
N ILE A 207 11.93 -28.82 -0.54
CA ILE A 207 12.86 -27.70 -0.39
C ILE A 207 13.63 -27.87 0.91
N GLU A 208 14.96 -28.07 0.82
CA GLU A 208 15.79 -28.31 2.00
C GLU A 208 16.10 -27.08 2.83
N GLU A 209 16.54 -26.00 2.18
CA GLU A 209 16.82 -24.72 2.84
C GLU A 209 16.16 -23.58 2.07
N ARG A 210 15.46 -22.72 2.78
CA ARG A 210 14.72 -21.62 2.17
C ARG A 210 14.84 -20.35 3.01
N ILE A 211 15.17 -19.25 2.33
CA ILE A 211 15.09 -17.92 2.96
C ILE A 211 13.64 -17.65 3.38
N ALA A 212 13.47 -17.10 4.57
CA ALA A 212 12.16 -16.72 5.09
C ALA A 212 11.48 -15.67 4.20
N SER A 213 10.17 -15.79 4.07
CA SER A 213 9.38 -14.91 3.22
C SER A 213 9.54 -13.43 3.55
N SER A 214 9.76 -13.09 4.83
CA SER A 214 10.01 -11.70 5.25
C SER A 214 11.23 -11.04 4.58
N ASP A 215 12.17 -11.82 4.08
CA ASP A 215 13.40 -11.31 3.43
C ASP A 215 13.27 -11.21 1.90
N TYR A 216 12.21 -11.75 1.32
CA TYR A 216 12.03 -11.72 -0.13
C TYR A 216 11.73 -10.32 -0.64
N SER A 217 12.33 -10.00 -1.79
CA SER A 217 11.96 -8.80 -2.56
C SER A 217 10.49 -8.85 -2.99
N ARG A 218 9.83 -7.69 -2.99
CA ARG A 218 8.38 -7.59 -3.22
C ARG A 218 7.97 -6.38 -4.04
N SER A 219 6.75 -6.45 -4.54
CA SER A 219 6.10 -5.38 -5.28
C SER A 219 5.66 -4.22 -4.38
N GLY A 220 6.58 -3.30 -4.13
CA GLY A 220 6.31 -2.01 -3.49
C GLY A 220 6.34 -1.99 -1.95
N TRP A 221 6.57 -3.12 -1.27
CA TRP A 221 6.54 -3.18 0.19
C TRP A 221 7.51 -4.19 0.79
N CYS A 222 7.74 -4.10 2.09
CA CYS A 222 8.43 -5.11 2.89
C CYS A 222 7.74 -5.24 4.25
N PRO A 223 7.71 -6.41 4.88
CA PRO A 223 7.23 -6.55 6.26
C PRO A 223 7.99 -5.61 7.19
N GLY A 224 7.26 -4.81 7.99
CA GLY A 224 7.84 -3.79 8.86
C GLY A 224 8.15 -2.46 8.18
N SER A 225 7.84 -2.28 6.90
CA SER A 225 8.08 -1.03 6.19
C SER A 225 6.83 -0.15 6.04
N LYS A 226 7.06 1.14 5.83
CA LYS A 226 6.06 2.02 5.24
C LYS A 226 6.16 2.04 3.71
N VAL A 227 5.08 2.43 3.07
CA VAL A 227 5.00 2.69 1.63
C VAL A 227 4.63 4.16 1.45
N SER A 228 5.57 4.96 0.98
CA SER A 228 5.31 6.38 0.70
C SER A 228 4.71 6.55 -0.70
N PRO A 229 3.81 7.54 -0.88
CA PRO A 229 3.24 7.84 -2.19
C PRO A 229 4.31 8.32 -3.17
N LYS A 230 4.21 7.87 -4.41
CA LYS A 230 4.95 8.46 -5.52
C LYS A 230 4.25 9.74 -5.96
N LYS A 231 4.93 10.87 -5.79
CA LYS A 231 4.44 12.17 -6.29
C LYS A 231 4.79 12.29 -7.77
N ILE A 232 3.78 12.48 -8.62
CA ILE A 232 3.88 12.62 -10.06
C ILE A 232 3.39 14.02 -10.44
N ASN A 233 4.23 14.78 -11.12
CA ASN A 233 3.86 16.11 -11.60
C ASN A 233 3.07 15.95 -12.92
N LEU A 234 1.81 16.36 -12.91
CA LEU A 234 0.94 16.36 -14.10
C LEU A 234 1.05 17.68 -14.89
N GLY A 235 1.72 18.68 -14.32
CA GLY A 235 1.89 20.00 -14.95
C GLY A 235 0.62 20.82 -14.96
N LYS A 236 0.47 21.59 -16.05
CA LYS A 236 -0.69 22.46 -16.27
C LYS A 236 -1.84 21.67 -16.89
N LEU A 237 -3.00 21.75 -16.26
CA LEU A 237 -4.22 21.15 -16.78
C LEU A 237 -5.26 22.22 -17.05
N LYS A 238 -6.02 22.02 -18.10
CA LYS A 238 -7.10 22.94 -18.50
C LYS A 238 -8.37 22.64 -17.73
N LYS A 239 -9.22 23.64 -17.56
CA LYS A 239 -10.60 23.44 -17.12
C LYS A 239 -11.29 22.39 -17.95
N GLY A 240 -11.99 21.49 -17.27
CA GLY A 240 -12.77 20.43 -17.93
C GLY A 240 -12.60 19.09 -17.26
N ARG A 241 -13.12 18.08 -17.95
CA ARG A 241 -13.03 16.69 -17.50
C ARG A 241 -11.73 16.06 -17.97
N HIS A 242 -11.06 15.40 -17.04
CA HIS A 242 -9.84 14.64 -17.27
C HIS A 242 -10.07 13.18 -16.92
N GLU A 243 -9.40 12.28 -17.61
CA GLU A 243 -9.48 10.85 -17.39
C GLU A 243 -8.12 10.30 -16.95
N LEU A 244 -8.10 9.65 -15.79
CA LEU A 244 -6.94 8.93 -15.27
C LEU A 244 -7.14 7.44 -15.52
N SER A 245 -6.14 6.81 -16.14
CA SER A 245 -6.09 5.36 -16.36
C SER A 245 -4.85 4.78 -15.64
N ILE A 246 -5.04 3.68 -14.94
CA ILE A 246 -3.97 2.91 -14.30
C ILE A 246 -3.99 1.50 -14.87
N TYR A 247 -2.88 1.11 -15.46
CA TYR A 247 -2.71 -0.20 -16.06
C TYR A 247 -1.48 -0.91 -15.51
N ILE A 248 -1.63 -2.17 -15.15
CA ILE A 248 -0.55 -3.03 -14.68
C ILE A 248 -0.49 -4.24 -15.60
N PRO A 249 0.34 -4.18 -16.66
CA PRO A 249 0.50 -5.28 -17.59
C PRO A 249 0.91 -6.56 -16.86
N ASN A 250 0.27 -7.67 -17.23
CA ASN A 250 0.51 -8.98 -16.64
C ASN A 250 0.18 -9.10 -15.13
N ALA A 251 -0.62 -8.20 -14.58
CA ALA A 251 -1.23 -8.43 -13.28
C ALA A 251 -2.04 -9.73 -13.32
N GLN A 252 -1.93 -10.53 -12.27
CA GLN A 252 -2.59 -11.83 -12.22
C GLN A 252 -4.05 -11.69 -11.79
N VAL A 253 -4.89 -12.55 -12.30
CA VAL A 253 -6.25 -12.71 -11.79
C VAL A 253 -6.25 -13.56 -10.53
N THR A 254 -7.18 -13.31 -9.63
CA THR A 254 -7.45 -14.20 -8.50
C THR A 254 -8.13 -15.47 -9.02
N THR A 255 -7.64 -16.61 -8.59
CA THR A 255 -8.21 -17.93 -8.87
C THR A 255 -8.65 -18.60 -7.56
N GLU A 256 -9.20 -19.81 -7.64
CA GLU A 256 -9.54 -20.59 -6.45
C GLU A 256 -8.32 -20.98 -5.60
N THR A 257 -7.15 -21.05 -6.23
CA THR A 257 -5.90 -21.52 -5.60
C THR A 257 -4.87 -20.41 -5.39
N GLU A 258 -5.02 -19.28 -6.07
CA GLU A 258 -4.07 -18.15 -5.99
C GLU A 258 -4.81 -16.83 -5.84
N PHE A 259 -4.50 -16.12 -4.78
CA PHE A 259 -5.06 -14.82 -4.48
C PHE A 259 -4.06 -13.73 -4.86
N ASN A 260 -4.36 -13.00 -5.93
CA ASN A 260 -3.53 -11.93 -6.47
C ASN A 260 -4.31 -10.63 -6.49
N PHE A 261 -3.70 -9.54 -6.02
CA PHE A 261 -4.33 -8.23 -6.07
C PHE A 261 -3.32 -7.08 -5.96
N TRP A 262 -3.75 -5.91 -6.40
CA TRP A 262 -3.01 -4.67 -6.22
C TRP A 262 -3.81 -3.71 -5.35
N ASN A 263 -3.19 -3.28 -4.25
CA ASN A 263 -3.72 -2.17 -3.47
C ASN A 263 -3.19 -0.86 -4.07
N VAL A 264 -4.11 -0.09 -4.64
CA VAL A 264 -3.80 1.20 -5.25
C VAL A 264 -4.63 2.29 -4.57
N ALA A 265 -3.96 3.35 -4.15
CA ALA A 265 -4.61 4.58 -3.73
C ALA A 265 -4.03 5.74 -4.54
N ALA A 266 -4.89 6.65 -4.99
CA ALA A 266 -4.47 7.80 -5.78
C ALA A 266 -5.36 9.01 -5.49
N TYR A 267 -4.74 10.17 -5.35
CA TYR A 267 -5.41 11.45 -5.22
C TYR A 267 -4.60 12.55 -5.90
N ILE A 268 -5.27 13.59 -6.32
CA ILE A 268 -4.63 14.78 -6.90
C ILE A 268 -4.69 15.95 -5.93
N THR A 269 -3.72 16.84 -6.10
CA THR A 269 -3.68 18.16 -5.45
C THR A 269 -3.44 19.25 -6.49
N TYR A 270 -4.11 20.38 -6.34
CA TYR A 270 -3.95 21.55 -7.19
C TYR A 270 -4.37 22.83 -6.50
#